data_32f2deb2706be3c695c6bacc3ccf36b9
#
_entry.id   32f2deb2706be3c695c6bacc3ccf36b9
#
_cell.length_a   1.000
_cell.length_b   1.000
_cell.length_c   1.000
_cell.angle_alpha   90.00
_cell.angle_beta   90.00
_cell.angle_gamma   90.00
#
_symmetry.space_group_name_H-M   'P 1'
#
loop_
_entity.id
_entity.type
_entity.pdbx_description
1 polymer ?
#
loop_
_entity_poly.entity_id
_entity_poly.type
_entity_poly.pdbx_seq_one_letter_code
_entity_poly.pdbx_strand_id
1 'polypeptide(L)'
;MNLLVTGALGHIGSGLIEKISKIKNIKNLYLLDSARSNNLNTLFKFKSRNMKSNFILRDLRNKKSLKKINKKINVVIHLASITNAEESFKNKKLIFDNNYGIFKNIVDFCIKNNAKLIHLSSTSVYGRSLKIVNENSKNLEPRSPYAEEKLMEEKFLKKNKKIKFISLRLGTICGISKGMRFHTAVNKFCLKTILGEEIPVWNNALNQFRPYLSLNDAIKVIVNVVNKDLFDNQIYNVLTKNYSVKQILDIIKKNNFQIKIKKTKSPVLNQLFYGVSNEKFCKFGIKMSKNIDRDIMQTLNLLKSFYN
;
A
#
# COMPACT_ATOMS: atom_id res chain seq x y z
N MET A 1 -0.08 23.73 5.95
CA MET A 1 0.64 23.19 4.78
C MET A 1 -0.32 22.83 3.66
N ASN A 2 0.16 22.70 2.42
CA ASN A 2 -0.60 22.20 1.28
C ASN A 2 -0.17 20.78 0.99
N LEU A 3 -1.14 19.86 0.95
CA LEU A 3 -0.93 18.42 0.82
C LEU A 3 -1.52 17.91 -0.50
N LEU A 4 -0.76 17.11 -1.23
CA LEU A 4 -1.23 16.35 -2.38
C LEU A 4 -1.25 14.86 -2.05
N VAL A 5 -2.38 14.21 -2.27
CA VAL A 5 -2.53 12.75 -2.22
C VAL A 5 -2.88 12.25 -3.61
N THR A 6 -2.04 11.40 -4.19
CA THR A 6 -2.31 10.75 -5.48
C THR A 6 -2.76 9.31 -5.24
N GLY A 7 -3.59 8.75 -6.13
CA GLY A 7 -4.22 7.44 -5.88
C GLY A 7 -5.22 7.51 -4.72
N ALA A 8 -5.89 8.65 -4.60
CA ALA A 8 -6.75 9.02 -3.47
C ALA A 8 -7.94 8.06 -3.28
N LEU A 9 -8.45 7.46 -4.35
CA LEU A 9 -9.58 6.54 -4.33
C LEU A 9 -9.19 5.06 -4.16
N GLY A 10 -7.87 4.77 -4.12
CA GLY A 10 -7.36 3.41 -3.90
C GLY A 10 -7.52 2.93 -2.46
N HIS A 11 -7.10 1.69 -2.17
CA HIS A 11 -7.27 1.06 -0.85
C HIS A 11 -6.69 1.89 0.30
N ILE A 12 -5.41 2.28 0.21
CA ILE A 12 -4.79 3.13 1.25
C ILE A 12 -5.34 4.56 1.17
N GLY A 13 -5.53 5.10 -0.04
CA GLY A 13 -5.99 6.47 -0.25
C GLY A 13 -7.35 6.74 0.36
N SER A 14 -8.34 5.88 0.09
CA SER A 14 -9.69 6.02 0.65
C SER A 14 -9.70 5.91 2.18
N GLY A 15 -8.94 4.98 2.75
CA GLY A 15 -8.80 4.87 4.19
C GLY A 15 -8.06 6.08 4.82
N LEU A 16 -7.08 6.65 4.11
CA LEU A 16 -6.38 7.86 4.56
C LEU A 16 -7.33 9.08 4.56
N ILE A 17 -8.16 9.24 3.51
CA ILE A 17 -9.13 10.33 3.42
C ILE A 17 -10.09 10.33 4.62
N GLU A 18 -10.56 9.17 5.06
CA GLU A 18 -11.42 9.05 6.24
C GLU A 18 -10.74 9.51 7.54
N LYS A 19 -9.42 9.48 7.57
CA LYS A 19 -8.60 9.85 8.73
C LYS A 19 -7.71 11.06 8.48
N ILE A 20 -7.95 11.81 7.40
CA ILE A 20 -7.10 12.91 6.96
C ILE A 20 -7.01 14.03 8.01
N SER A 21 -8.05 14.23 8.82
CA SER A 21 -8.08 15.19 9.93
C SER A 21 -7.02 14.93 11.01
N LYS A 22 -6.46 13.72 11.06
CA LYS A 22 -5.34 13.38 11.95
C LYS A 22 -4.01 13.98 11.49
N ILE A 23 -3.91 14.44 10.25
CA ILE A 23 -2.76 15.22 9.77
C ILE A 23 -2.99 16.68 10.15
N LYS A 24 -2.06 17.23 10.94
CA LYS A 24 -2.17 18.58 11.49
C LYS A 24 -1.87 19.65 10.43
N ASN A 25 -2.47 20.83 10.62
CA ASN A 25 -2.14 22.04 9.89
C ASN A 25 -2.29 21.99 8.36
N ILE A 26 -3.21 21.15 7.83
CA ILE A 26 -3.55 21.18 6.41
C ILE A 26 -4.40 22.42 6.13
N LYS A 27 -3.92 23.30 5.23
CA LYS A 27 -4.68 24.45 4.69
C LYS A 27 -5.41 24.06 3.39
N ASN A 28 -4.68 23.45 2.44
CA ASN A 28 -5.24 22.99 1.19
C ASN A 28 -4.90 21.50 0.99
N LEU A 29 -5.92 20.71 0.66
CA LEU A 29 -5.82 19.30 0.34
C LEU A 29 -6.17 19.11 -1.14
N TYR A 30 -5.26 18.52 -1.88
CA TYR A 30 -5.48 18.08 -3.25
C TYR A 30 -5.54 16.57 -3.29
N LEU A 31 -6.65 16.03 -3.76
CA LEU A 31 -6.89 14.61 -3.96
C LEU A 31 -6.87 14.35 -5.46
N LEU A 32 -5.94 13.54 -5.95
CA LEU A 32 -5.83 13.26 -7.37
C LEU A 32 -5.93 11.75 -7.63
N ASP A 33 -6.82 11.40 -8.56
CA ASP A 33 -7.03 10.02 -9.00
C ASP A 33 -7.53 9.99 -10.44
N SER A 34 -7.32 8.89 -11.14
CA SER A 34 -7.88 8.64 -12.48
C SER A 34 -9.25 7.95 -12.44
N ALA A 35 -9.73 7.58 -11.24
CA ALA A 35 -10.97 6.85 -10.98
C ALA A 35 -11.14 5.54 -11.78
N ARG A 36 -10.03 4.89 -12.19
CA ARG A 36 -10.10 3.61 -12.92
C ARG A 36 -10.80 2.50 -12.13
N SER A 37 -10.75 2.56 -10.80
CA SER A 37 -11.44 1.62 -9.91
C SER A 37 -12.88 2.02 -9.56
N ASN A 38 -13.38 3.12 -10.15
CA ASN A 38 -14.73 3.66 -9.97
C ASN A 38 -15.18 3.87 -8.51
N ASN A 39 -14.25 4.12 -7.58
CA ASN A 39 -14.51 4.27 -6.14
C ASN A 39 -14.83 5.72 -5.75
N LEU A 40 -15.59 6.46 -6.56
CA LEU A 40 -15.96 7.87 -6.31
C LEU A 40 -16.78 8.05 -5.03
N ASN A 41 -17.46 7.02 -4.56
CA ASN A 41 -18.18 6.99 -3.29
C ASN A 41 -17.31 7.35 -2.07
N THR A 42 -15.98 7.25 -2.21
CA THR A 42 -15.01 7.71 -1.20
C THR A 42 -15.18 9.19 -0.88
N LEU A 43 -15.62 9.99 -1.84
CA LEU A 43 -15.76 11.45 -1.71
C LEU A 43 -17.11 11.88 -1.10
N PHE A 44 -18.14 11.03 -1.14
CA PHE A 44 -19.52 11.45 -0.76
C PHE A 44 -19.69 11.87 0.69
N LYS A 45 -18.96 11.25 1.61
CA LYS A 45 -19.00 11.59 3.05
C LYS A 45 -17.80 12.41 3.51
N PHE A 46 -16.95 12.83 2.57
CA PHE A 46 -15.79 13.64 2.89
C PHE A 46 -16.22 15.09 3.14
N LYS A 47 -16.38 15.45 4.41
CA LYS A 47 -16.59 16.84 4.84
C LYS A 47 -15.37 17.32 5.58
N SER A 48 -14.73 18.34 5.06
CA SER A 48 -13.63 19.04 5.73
C SER A 48 -14.15 20.30 6.36
N ARG A 49 -14.10 20.41 7.70
CA ARG A 49 -14.53 21.62 8.41
C ARG A 49 -13.49 22.74 8.36
N ASN A 50 -12.17 22.40 8.30
CA ASN A 50 -11.10 23.37 8.54
C ASN A 50 -10.03 23.39 7.42
N MET A 51 -10.26 22.77 6.26
CA MET A 51 -9.32 22.78 5.14
C MET A 51 -10.06 22.91 3.80
N LYS A 52 -9.47 23.60 2.84
CA LYS A 52 -9.98 23.61 1.45
C LYS A 52 -9.55 22.32 0.76
N SER A 53 -10.52 21.56 0.26
CA SER A 53 -10.26 20.30 -0.44
C SER A 53 -10.66 20.41 -1.92
N ASN A 54 -9.79 19.90 -2.79
CA ASN A 54 -9.99 19.86 -4.23
C ASN A 54 -9.77 18.44 -4.72
N PHE A 55 -10.75 17.86 -5.41
CA PHE A 55 -10.59 16.60 -6.13
C PHE A 55 -10.27 16.87 -7.60
N ILE A 56 -9.22 16.21 -8.09
CA ILE A 56 -8.73 16.33 -9.46
C ILE A 56 -8.83 14.97 -10.13
N LEU A 57 -9.84 14.80 -10.98
CA LEU A 57 -10.00 13.60 -11.80
C LEU A 57 -9.07 13.69 -13.02
N ARG A 58 -7.89 13.08 -12.94
CA ARG A 58 -6.87 13.12 -14.02
C ARG A 58 -5.95 11.90 -13.94
N ASP A 59 -5.42 11.56 -15.11
CA ASP A 59 -4.39 10.53 -15.28
C ASP A 59 -2.98 11.14 -15.13
N LEU A 60 -2.21 10.64 -14.17
CA LEU A 60 -0.86 11.14 -13.87
C LEU A 60 0.20 10.73 -14.88
N ARG A 61 -0.10 9.85 -15.83
CA ARG A 61 0.77 9.60 -17.00
C ARG A 61 0.92 10.87 -17.85
N ASN A 62 -0.09 11.71 -17.85
CA ASN A 62 -0.01 13.02 -18.47
C ASN A 62 0.57 14.04 -17.48
N LYS A 63 1.77 14.55 -17.75
CA LYS A 63 2.44 15.60 -16.93
C LYS A 63 1.58 16.86 -16.75
N LYS A 64 0.70 17.17 -17.71
CA LYS A 64 -0.20 18.34 -17.62
C LYS A 64 -1.26 18.19 -16.52
N SER A 65 -1.51 16.97 -16.03
CA SER A 65 -2.46 16.71 -14.93
C SER A 65 -2.11 17.48 -13.66
N LEU A 66 -0.83 17.63 -13.36
CA LEU A 66 -0.33 18.34 -12.18
C LEU A 66 -0.40 19.88 -12.31
N LYS A 67 -0.59 20.42 -13.53
CA LYS A 67 -0.76 21.88 -13.76
C LYS A 67 -2.07 22.41 -13.18
N LYS A 68 -3.05 21.56 -12.87
CA LYS A 68 -4.31 21.95 -12.21
C LYS A 68 -4.13 22.32 -10.73
N ILE A 69 -2.96 22.06 -10.16
CA ILE A 69 -2.64 22.42 -8.78
C ILE A 69 -2.10 23.84 -8.78
N ASN A 70 -2.89 24.76 -8.27
CA ASN A 70 -2.63 26.22 -8.33
C ASN A 70 -1.92 26.77 -7.08
N LYS A 71 -1.55 25.91 -6.13
CA LYS A 71 -0.82 26.27 -4.91
C LYS A 71 0.47 25.48 -4.82
N LYS A 72 1.51 26.10 -4.25
CA LYS A 72 2.77 25.42 -3.92
C LYS A 72 2.48 24.28 -2.94
N ILE A 73 2.86 23.05 -3.28
CA ILE A 73 2.68 21.86 -2.44
C ILE A 73 3.87 21.71 -1.49
N ASN A 74 3.59 21.36 -0.23
CA ASN A 74 4.62 21.11 0.78
C ASN A 74 4.94 19.61 0.90
N VAL A 75 3.91 18.75 0.83
CA VAL A 75 4.06 17.30 0.98
C VAL A 75 3.23 16.60 -0.09
N VAL A 76 3.81 15.58 -0.71
CA VAL A 76 3.13 14.66 -1.63
C VAL A 76 3.11 13.26 -1.01
N ILE A 77 1.91 12.69 -0.88
CA ILE A 77 1.70 11.28 -0.54
C ILE A 77 1.37 10.56 -1.84
N HIS A 78 2.34 9.79 -2.36
CA HIS A 78 2.19 9.15 -3.66
C HIS A 78 1.69 7.70 -3.51
N LEU A 79 0.36 7.49 -3.72
CA LEU A 79 -0.30 6.19 -3.62
C LEU A 79 -0.76 5.64 -4.99
N ALA A 80 -0.67 6.44 -6.05
CA ALA A 80 -1.10 6.04 -7.39
C ALA A 80 -0.14 5.00 -7.97
N SER A 81 -0.58 3.75 -8.06
CA SER A 81 0.20 2.64 -8.62
C SER A 81 -0.73 1.47 -8.98
N ILE A 82 -0.40 0.73 -10.03
CA ILE A 82 -0.97 -0.60 -10.29
C ILE A 82 -0.19 -1.59 -9.44
N THR A 83 -0.86 -2.30 -8.52
CA THR A 83 -0.20 -3.09 -7.47
C THR A 83 -0.45 -4.59 -7.56
N ASN A 84 -1.16 -5.08 -8.59
CA ASN A 84 -1.40 -6.51 -8.77
C ASN A 84 -0.14 -7.19 -9.36
N ALA A 85 0.65 -7.83 -8.49
CA ALA A 85 1.88 -8.49 -8.88
C ALA A 85 1.64 -9.67 -9.84
N GLU A 86 0.53 -10.42 -9.70
CA GLU A 86 0.19 -11.53 -10.61
C GLU A 86 -0.13 -11.00 -12.02
N GLU A 87 -0.95 -9.96 -12.12
CA GLU A 87 -1.28 -9.34 -13.41
C GLU A 87 -0.08 -8.62 -14.04
N SER A 88 0.91 -8.20 -13.25
CA SER A 88 2.11 -7.54 -13.76
C SER A 88 2.90 -8.40 -14.74
N PHE A 89 2.82 -9.74 -14.62
CA PHE A 89 3.47 -10.67 -15.57
C PHE A 89 2.80 -10.65 -16.95
N LYS A 90 1.49 -10.43 -17.01
CA LYS A 90 0.75 -10.40 -18.27
C LYS A 90 1.08 -9.16 -19.11
N ASN A 91 1.45 -8.06 -18.45
CA ASN A 91 1.72 -6.81 -19.13
C ASN A 91 2.83 -6.00 -18.42
N LYS A 92 4.07 -6.47 -18.52
CA LYS A 92 5.25 -5.83 -17.93
C LYS A 92 5.41 -4.38 -18.40
N LYS A 93 5.27 -4.13 -19.70
CA LYS A 93 5.40 -2.79 -20.28
C LYS A 93 4.41 -1.80 -19.67
N LEU A 94 3.14 -2.20 -19.54
CA LEU A 94 2.11 -1.35 -18.92
C LEU A 94 2.47 -0.97 -17.47
N ILE A 95 3.02 -1.91 -16.70
CA ILE A 95 3.43 -1.62 -15.31
C ILE A 95 4.52 -0.56 -15.28
N PHE A 96 5.58 -0.73 -16.09
CA PHE A 96 6.68 0.24 -16.15
C PHE A 96 6.21 1.60 -16.68
N ASP A 97 5.48 1.63 -17.79
CA ASP A 97 4.99 2.89 -18.39
C ASP A 97 4.04 3.62 -17.43
N ASN A 98 3.16 2.88 -16.74
CA ASN A 98 2.23 3.47 -15.80
C ASN A 98 2.92 3.88 -14.49
N ASN A 99 3.50 2.94 -13.75
CA ASN A 99 3.99 3.23 -12.41
C ASN A 99 5.24 4.09 -12.43
N TYR A 100 6.30 3.64 -13.10
CA TYR A 100 7.56 4.36 -13.15
C TYR A 100 7.46 5.69 -13.90
N GLY A 101 6.63 5.74 -14.95
CA GLY A 101 6.34 6.99 -15.67
C GLY A 101 5.64 8.02 -14.77
N ILE A 102 4.59 7.59 -14.05
CA ILE A 102 3.88 8.42 -13.08
C ILE A 102 4.82 8.85 -11.94
N PHE A 103 5.59 7.93 -11.40
CA PHE A 103 6.55 8.22 -10.34
C PHE A 103 7.54 9.32 -10.74
N LYS A 104 8.14 9.25 -11.94
CA LYS A 104 9.03 10.32 -12.44
C LYS A 104 8.32 11.67 -12.53
N ASN A 105 7.08 11.69 -13.02
CA ASN A 105 6.29 12.93 -13.07
C ASN A 105 6.07 13.53 -11.69
N ILE A 106 5.84 12.69 -10.68
CA ILE A 106 5.67 13.12 -9.28
C ILE A 106 6.99 13.62 -8.70
N VAL A 107 8.10 12.96 -8.96
CA VAL A 107 9.43 13.43 -8.48
C VAL A 107 9.77 14.78 -9.09
N ASP A 108 9.60 14.95 -10.40
CA ASP A 108 9.79 16.24 -11.09
C ASP A 108 8.92 17.34 -10.47
N PHE A 109 7.66 17.01 -10.16
CA PHE A 109 6.73 17.94 -9.50
C PHE A 109 7.20 18.29 -8.07
N CYS A 110 7.65 17.30 -7.29
CA CYS A 110 8.18 17.55 -5.95
C CYS A 110 9.40 18.47 -5.99
N ILE A 111 10.35 18.24 -6.89
CA ILE A 111 11.54 19.08 -7.04
C ILE A 111 11.15 20.51 -7.37
N LYS A 112 10.24 20.74 -8.35
CA LYS A 112 9.77 22.07 -8.73
C LYS A 112 9.05 22.82 -7.61
N ASN A 113 8.36 22.11 -6.73
CA ASN A 113 7.63 22.69 -5.60
C ASN A 113 8.49 22.77 -4.32
N ASN A 114 9.70 22.21 -4.30
CA ASN A 114 10.46 21.93 -3.08
C ASN A 114 9.59 21.14 -2.05
N ALA A 115 8.82 20.17 -2.55
CA ALA A 115 7.89 19.36 -1.77
C ALA A 115 8.57 18.07 -1.28
N LYS A 116 8.22 17.64 -0.07
CA LYS A 116 8.64 16.36 0.51
C LYS A 116 7.77 15.23 -0.03
N LEU A 117 8.36 14.05 -0.25
CA LEU A 117 7.68 12.90 -0.84
C LEU A 117 7.57 11.74 0.14
N ILE A 118 6.35 11.26 0.40
CA ILE A 118 6.11 9.91 0.90
C ILE A 118 5.96 9.00 -0.31
N HIS A 119 6.94 8.13 -0.51
CA HIS A 119 6.98 7.12 -1.54
C HIS A 119 6.59 5.76 -0.98
N LEU A 120 5.66 5.05 -1.63
CA LEU A 120 5.30 3.69 -1.25
C LEU A 120 6.00 2.67 -2.14
N SER A 121 6.93 1.96 -1.53
CA SER A 121 7.58 0.77 -2.05
C SER A 121 6.91 -0.50 -1.51
N SER A 122 7.52 -1.64 -1.71
CA SER A 122 6.98 -2.94 -1.33
C SER A 122 8.07 -3.85 -0.77
N THR A 123 7.74 -4.63 0.25
CA THR A 123 8.62 -5.70 0.74
C THR A 123 8.90 -6.78 -0.31
N SER A 124 8.13 -6.84 -1.40
CA SER A 124 8.37 -7.79 -2.51
C SER A 124 9.72 -7.61 -3.21
N VAL A 125 10.39 -6.46 -3.02
CA VAL A 125 11.75 -6.22 -3.54
C VAL A 125 12.80 -7.18 -2.98
N TYR A 126 12.55 -7.78 -1.81
CA TYR A 126 13.48 -8.75 -1.20
C TYR A 126 13.54 -10.07 -1.95
N GLY A 127 12.44 -10.47 -2.60
CA GLY A 127 12.38 -11.74 -3.28
C GLY A 127 12.38 -12.94 -2.32
N ARG A 128 13.21 -13.96 -2.57
CA ARG A 128 13.30 -15.18 -1.73
C ARG A 128 14.38 -15.02 -0.68
N SER A 129 14.06 -15.34 0.58
CA SER A 129 15.04 -15.46 1.63
C SER A 129 14.60 -16.51 2.66
N LEU A 130 15.55 -17.32 3.14
CA LEU A 130 15.34 -18.26 4.24
C LEU A 130 15.49 -17.61 5.61
N LYS A 131 15.99 -16.36 5.66
CA LYS A 131 16.22 -15.59 6.88
C LYS A 131 15.29 -14.36 6.89
N ILE A 132 15.09 -13.81 8.08
CA ILE A 132 14.45 -12.50 8.22
C ILE A 132 15.32 -11.45 7.56
N VAL A 133 14.74 -10.69 6.62
CA VAL A 133 15.42 -9.63 5.89
C VAL A 133 15.09 -8.26 6.49
N ASN A 134 15.99 -7.31 6.31
CA ASN A 134 15.83 -5.91 6.72
C ASN A 134 16.38 -4.96 5.65
N GLU A 135 16.37 -3.67 5.92
CA GLU A 135 16.77 -2.64 4.97
C GLU A 135 18.27 -2.69 4.60
N ASN A 136 19.10 -3.36 5.42
CA ASN A 136 20.54 -3.55 5.17
C ASN A 136 20.83 -4.79 4.30
N SER A 137 19.82 -5.59 3.98
CA SER A 137 19.98 -6.77 3.12
C SER A 137 20.46 -6.35 1.72
N LYS A 138 21.64 -6.84 1.34
CA LYS A 138 22.31 -6.44 0.07
C LYS A 138 21.71 -7.11 -1.15
N ASN A 139 21.27 -8.37 -1.02
CA ASN A 139 20.77 -9.16 -2.12
C ASN A 139 19.25 -8.98 -2.25
N LEU A 140 18.85 -8.00 -3.05
CA LEU A 140 17.46 -7.78 -3.41
C LEU A 140 17.18 -8.49 -4.73
N GLU A 141 16.28 -9.47 -4.71
CA GLU A 141 15.92 -10.31 -5.86
C GLU A 141 14.43 -10.19 -6.20
N PRO A 142 13.96 -9.05 -6.71
CA PRO A 142 12.56 -8.88 -7.07
C PRO A 142 12.14 -9.95 -8.08
N ARG A 143 11.00 -10.62 -7.82
CA ARG A 143 10.52 -11.76 -8.62
C ARG A 143 9.27 -11.45 -9.45
N SER A 144 8.88 -10.18 -9.54
CA SER A 144 7.78 -9.74 -10.39
C SER A 144 8.10 -8.39 -11.01
N PRO A 145 7.54 -8.08 -12.20
CA PRO A 145 7.70 -6.77 -12.82
C PRO A 145 7.33 -5.62 -11.90
N TYR A 146 6.31 -5.79 -11.06
CA TYR A 146 5.94 -4.83 -10.03
C TYR A 146 7.05 -4.63 -8.99
N ALA A 147 7.67 -5.70 -8.50
CA ALA A 147 8.74 -5.61 -7.51
C ALA A 147 10.03 -5.02 -8.12
N GLU A 148 10.34 -5.37 -9.39
CA GLU A 148 11.46 -4.78 -10.14
C GLU A 148 11.27 -3.26 -10.28
N GLU A 149 10.07 -2.84 -10.64
CA GLU A 149 9.71 -1.45 -10.80
C GLU A 149 9.87 -0.68 -9.48
N LYS A 150 9.37 -1.22 -8.34
CA LYS A 150 9.54 -0.60 -7.03
C LYS A 150 11.00 -0.46 -6.61
N LEU A 151 11.82 -1.45 -6.92
CA LEU A 151 13.28 -1.36 -6.68
C LEU A 151 13.95 -0.28 -7.54
N MET A 152 13.48 -0.10 -8.78
CA MET A 152 13.97 0.99 -9.65
C MET A 152 13.62 2.37 -9.10
N GLU A 153 12.39 2.56 -8.59
CA GLU A 153 11.96 3.80 -7.94
C GLU A 153 12.85 4.13 -6.72
N GLU A 154 13.12 3.13 -5.86
CA GLU A 154 14.02 3.32 -4.70
C GLU A 154 15.43 3.73 -5.12
N LYS A 155 16.00 3.04 -6.11
CA LYS A 155 17.33 3.36 -6.65
C LYS A 155 17.38 4.79 -7.23
N PHE A 156 16.31 5.20 -7.91
CA PHE A 156 16.19 6.56 -8.45
C PHE A 156 16.17 7.60 -7.34
N LEU A 157 15.35 7.40 -6.29
CA LEU A 157 15.29 8.31 -5.15
C LEU A 157 16.63 8.42 -4.42
N LYS A 158 17.31 7.30 -4.19
CA LYS A 158 18.62 7.28 -3.52
C LYS A 158 19.71 8.04 -4.29
N LYS A 159 19.65 8.03 -5.61
CA LYS A 159 20.60 8.77 -6.47
C LYS A 159 20.25 10.26 -6.57
N ASN A 160 18.97 10.64 -6.37
CA ASN A 160 18.51 12.00 -6.57
C ASN A 160 18.58 12.82 -5.27
N LYS A 161 19.60 13.67 -5.16
CA LYS A 161 19.82 14.53 -3.98
C LYS A 161 18.91 15.77 -3.93
N LYS A 162 18.12 16.05 -4.98
CA LYS A 162 17.28 17.25 -5.08
C LYS A 162 15.91 17.10 -4.42
N ILE A 163 15.55 15.90 -3.94
CA ILE A 163 14.26 15.64 -3.32
C ILE A 163 14.42 15.14 -1.88
N LYS A 164 13.60 15.66 -0.97
CA LYS A 164 13.44 15.12 0.38
C LYS A 164 12.34 14.06 0.36
N PHE A 165 12.63 12.85 0.82
CA PHE A 165 11.68 11.74 0.78
C PHE A 165 11.80 10.82 2.01
N ILE A 166 10.77 10.02 2.19
CA ILE A 166 10.81 8.76 2.93
C ILE A 166 10.22 7.68 2.02
N SER A 167 10.85 6.53 1.93
CA SER A 167 10.35 5.39 1.18
C SER A 167 9.92 4.27 2.13
N LEU A 168 8.69 3.80 1.99
CA LEU A 168 8.07 2.81 2.87
C LEU A 168 7.86 1.51 2.10
N ARG A 169 8.64 0.47 2.39
CA ARG A 169 8.41 -0.90 1.89
C ARG A 169 7.28 -1.52 2.67
N LEU A 170 6.08 -1.48 2.12
CA LEU A 170 4.88 -1.98 2.79
C LEU A 170 4.77 -3.50 2.66
N GLY A 171 4.35 -4.16 3.74
CA GLY A 171 3.81 -5.51 3.71
C GLY A 171 2.48 -5.56 2.95
N THR A 172 1.96 -6.78 2.73
CA THR A 172 0.65 -6.97 2.08
C THR A 172 -0.46 -6.34 2.91
N ILE A 173 -1.14 -5.35 2.33
CA ILE A 173 -2.21 -4.61 3.01
C ILE A 173 -3.46 -5.47 3.18
N CYS A 174 -4.04 -5.43 4.37
CA CYS A 174 -5.34 -5.99 4.69
C CYS A 174 -6.19 -5.00 5.51
N GLY A 175 -7.51 -5.18 5.50
CA GLY A 175 -8.47 -4.33 6.19
C GLY A 175 -9.41 -3.57 5.26
N ILE A 176 -10.40 -2.90 5.84
CA ILE A 176 -11.55 -2.32 5.15
C ILE A 176 -11.30 -0.87 4.77
N SER A 177 -11.64 -0.52 3.54
CA SER A 177 -11.85 0.85 3.08
C SER A 177 -12.75 0.85 1.83
N LYS A 178 -13.23 2.01 1.41
CA LYS A 178 -14.08 2.13 0.21
C LYS A 178 -13.35 1.75 -1.08
N GLY A 179 -12.01 1.89 -1.11
CA GLY A 179 -11.14 1.45 -2.19
C GLY A 179 -10.53 0.06 -1.97
N MET A 180 -11.12 -0.75 -1.09
CA MET A 180 -10.65 -2.09 -0.77
C MET A 180 -10.49 -2.97 -2.00
N ARG A 181 -9.47 -3.83 -1.98
CA ARG A 181 -9.13 -4.73 -3.08
C ARG A 181 -9.18 -6.18 -2.63
N PHE A 182 -9.75 -7.05 -3.48
CA PHE A 182 -9.91 -8.47 -3.20
C PHE A 182 -8.89 -9.38 -3.91
N HIS A 183 -7.87 -8.81 -4.55
CA HIS A 183 -6.75 -9.60 -5.08
C HIS A 183 -5.62 -9.85 -4.05
N THR A 184 -5.60 -9.10 -2.92
CA THR A 184 -4.64 -9.34 -1.84
C THR A 184 -5.08 -10.53 -0.98
N ALA A 185 -4.12 -11.33 -0.51
CA ALA A 185 -4.39 -12.64 0.09
C ALA A 185 -5.46 -12.62 1.20
N VAL A 186 -5.32 -11.77 2.22
CA VAL A 186 -6.26 -11.74 3.36
C VAL A 186 -7.66 -11.37 2.90
N ASN A 187 -7.81 -10.27 2.14
CA ASN A 187 -9.11 -9.80 1.69
C ASN A 187 -9.78 -10.82 0.74
N LYS A 188 -8.98 -11.47 -0.13
CA LYS A 188 -9.43 -12.55 -1.01
C LYS A 188 -9.93 -13.76 -0.22
N PHE A 189 -9.20 -14.14 0.84
CA PHE A 189 -9.60 -15.29 1.67
C PHE A 189 -10.89 -14.99 2.41
N CYS A 190 -11.03 -13.81 3.00
CA CYS A 190 -12.28 -13.39 3.65
C CYS A 190 -13.47 -13.42 2.67
N LEU A 191 -13.31 -12.84 1.47
CA LEU A 191 -14.39 -12.85 0.47
C LEU A 191 -14.80 -14.27 0.08
N LYS A 192 -13.82 -15.13 -0.27
CA LYS A 192 -14.10 -16.51 -0.65
C LYS A 192 -14.73 -17.33 0.47
N THR A 193 -14.35 -17.07 1.72
CA THR A 193 -14.97 -17.68 2.89
C THR A 193 -16.46 -17.34 2.97
N ILE A 194 -16.80 -16.07 2.83
CA ILE A 194 -18.20 -15.62 2.92
C ILE A 194 -19.05 -16.16 1.74
N LEU A 195 -18.46 -16.22 0.54
CA LEU A 195 -19.12 -16.81 -0.63
C LEU A 195 -19.22 -18.35 -0.60
N GLY A 196 -18.66 -19.01 0.42
CA GLY A 196 -18.61 -20.47 0.48
C GLY A 196 -17.72 -21.10 -0.60
N GLU A 197 -16.89 -20.30 -1.28
CA GLU A 197 -16.02 -20.72 -2.35
C GLU A 197 -14.70 -21.31 -1.85
N GLU A 198 -14.07 -22.11 -2.72
CA GLU A 198 -12.73 -22.64 -2.44
C GLU A 198 -11.65 -21.54 -2.41
N ILE A 199 -10.86 -21.53 -1.34
CA ILE A 199 -9.70 -20.66 -1.19
C ILE A 199 -8.53 -21.30 -1.91
N PRO A 200 -8.00 -20.71 -3.00
CA PRO A 200 -6.83 -21.24 -3.68
C PRO A 200 -5.59 -20.99 -2.84
N VAL A 201 -4.94 -22.07 -2.43
CA VAL A 201 -3.67 -22.04 -1.68
C VAL A 201 -2.62 -22.80 -2.48
N TRP A 202 -1.48 -22.16 -2.74
CA TRP A 202 -0.39 -22.82 -3.45
C TRP A 202 0.21 -23.92 -2.59
N ASN A 203 0.52 -25.06 -3.22
CA ASN A 203 0.97 -26.28 -2.54
C ASN A 203 2.04 -26.06 -1.48
N ASN A 204 2.97 -25.14 -1.71
CA ASN A 204 4.10 -24.87 -0.81
C ASN A 204 3.93 -23.61 0.04
N ALA A 205 2.77 -22.94 0.00
CA ALA A 205 2.60 -21.63 0.62
C ALA A 205 2.08 -21.68 2.06
N LEU A 206 1.49 -22.78 2.50
CA LEU A 206 0.81 -22.87 3.80
C LEU A 206 1.69 -22.40 4.97
N ASN A 207 2.94 -22.85 4.99
CA ASN A 207 3.87 -22.55 6.09
C ASN A 207 4.85 -21.41 5.75
N GLN A 208 4.71 -20.77 4.58
CA GLN A 208 5.58 -19.67 4.17
C GLN A 208 5.16 -18.36 4.82
N PHE A 209 6.08 -17.74 5.53
CA PHE A 209 5.88 -16.44 6.14
C PHE A 209 5.95 -15.33 5.08
N ARG A 210 5.08 -14.33 5.26
CA ARG A 210 5.08 -13.08 4.52
C ARG A 210 4.70 -11.92 5.43
N PRO A 211 5.21 -10.71 5.16
CA PRO A 211 4.82 -9.54 5.92
C PRO A 211 3.42 -9.07 5.54
N TYR A 212 2.57 -8.88 6.55
CA TYR A 212 1.25 -8.29 6.41
C TYR A 212 1.17 -6.98 7.18
N LEU A 213 0.37 -6.07 6.65
CA LEU A 213 0.20 -4.73 7.19
C LEU A 213 -1.28 -4.39 7.29
N SER A 214 -1.74 -4.11 8.52
CA SER A 214 -3.06 -3.52 8.75
C SER A 214 -3.19 -2.18 8.03
N LEU A 215 -4.31 -1.95 7.37
CA LEU A 215 -4.60 -0.65 6.75
C LEU A 215 -4.56 0.48 7.79
N ASN A 216 -5.03 0.21 9.01
CA ASN A 216 -4.97 1.18 10.09
C ASN A 216 -3.53 1.55 10.47
N ASP A 217 -2.62 0.58 10.49
CA ASP A 217 -1.21 0.82 10.75
C ASP A 217 -0.57 1.59 9.58
N ALA A 218 -0.87 1.23 8.33
CA ALA A 218 -0.38 1.96 7.16
C ALA A 218 -0.75 3.45 7.21
N ILE A 219 -2.03 3.75 7.52
CA ILE A 219 -2.51 5.12 7.65
C ILE A 219 -1.84 5.83 8.85
N LYS A 220 -1.72 5.14 9.98
CA LYS A 220 -1.04 5.67 11.17
C LYS A 220 0.41 6.05 10.88
N VAL A 221 1.12 5.21 10.12
CA VAL A 221 2.49 5.49 9.68
C VAL A 221 2.53 6.74 8.82
N ILE A 222 1.70 6.84 7.78
CA ILE A 222 1.64 8.00 6.87
C ILE A 222 1.34 9.29 7.64
N VAL A 223 0.35 9.26 8.54
CA VAL A 223 -0.02 10.41 9.38
C VAL A 223 1.15 10.85 10.27
N ASN A 224 1.84 9.90 10.91
CA ASN A 224 2.97 10.22 11.78
C ASN A 224 4.19 10.72 11.00
N VAL A 225 4.47 10.18 9.82
CA VAL A 225 5.53 10.67 8.93
C VAL A 225 5.32 12.15 8.61
N VAL A 226 4.09 12.55 8.27
CA VAL A 226 3.78 13.95 7.99
C VAL A 226 3.87 14.81 9.26
N ASN A 227 3.23 14.38 10.36
CA ASN A 227 3.13 15.16 11.59
C ASN A 227 4.47 15.35 12.32
N LYS A 228 5.36 14.37 12.23
CA LYS A 228 6.70 14.40 12.86
C LYS A 228 7.81 14.80 11.90
N ASP A 229 7.45 15.12 10.66
CA ASP A 229 8.39 15.53 9.59
C ASP A 229 9.52 14.51 9.31
N LEU A 230 9.21 13.24 9.23
CA LEU A 230 10.16 12.14 9.07
C LEU A 230 10.61 11.95 7.62
N PHE A 231 11.32 12.93 7.05
CA PHE A 231 11.82 12.90 5.67
C PHE A 231 13.33 12.93 5.66
N ASP A 232 13.96 11.80 5.89
CA ASP A 232 15.41 11.63 6.10
C ASP A 232 16.14 11.00 4.91
N ASN A 233 15.45 10.85 3.76
CA ASN A 233 15.97 10.24 2.54
C ASN A 233 16.32 8.74 2.72
N GLN A 234 15.60 8.05 3.61
CA GLN A 234 15.82 6.65 3.91
C GLN A 234 14.64 5.77 3.46
N ILE A 235 14.92 4.46 3.44
CA ILE A 235 13.97 3.39 3.15
C ILE A 235 13.69 2.66 4.47
N TYR A 236 12.40 2.31 4.68
CA TYR A 236 11.92 1.65 5.88
C TYR A 236 10.94 0.53 5.56
N ASN A 237 11.09 -0.60 6.20
CA ASN A 237 10.09 -1.66 6.18
C ASN A 237 8.93 -1.30 7.10
N VAL A 238 7.71 -1.51 6.62
CA VAL A 238 6.49 -1.26 7.38
C VAL A 238 5.57 -2.46 7.28
N LEU A 239 5.39 -3.15 8.39
CA LEU A 239 4.49 -4.29 8.52
C LEU A 239 3.91 -4.35 9.94
N THR A 240 2.72 -4.93 10.08
CA THR A 240 2.15 -5.23 11.39
C THR A 240 2.81 -6.48 11.95
N LYS A 241 2.86 -7.57 11.15
CA LYS A 241 3.46 -8.85 11.55
C LYS A 241 3.69 -9.75 10.34
N ASN A 242 4.64 -10.67 10.48
CA ASN A 242 4.81 -11.78 9.54
C ASN A 242 3.84 -12.91 9.89
N TYR A 243 3.11 -13.43 8.88
CA TYR A 243 2.20 -14.57 9.03
C TYR A 243 2.45 -15.59 7.92
N SER A 244 2.23 -16.85 8.25
CA SER A 244 2.03 -17.90 7.26
C SER A 244 0.57 -17.89 6.76
N VAL A 245 0.34 -18.45 5.58
CA VAL A 245 -1.02 -18.64 5.06
C VAL A 245 -1.86 -19.48 6.02
N LYS A 246 -1.27 -20.53 6.62
CA LYS A 246 -1.93 -21.36 7.64
C LYS A 246 -2.44 -20.52 8.81
N GLN A 247 -1.61 -19.65 9.37
CA GLN A 247 -2.01 -18.80 10.50
C GLN A 247 -3.17 -17.86 10.13
N ILE A 248 -3.21 -17.31 8.92
CA ILE A 248 -4.33 -16.48 8.47
C ILE A 248 -5.62 -17.31 8.37
N LEU A 249 -5.54 -18.52 7.80
CA LEU A 249 -6.69 -19.42 7.71
C LEU A 249 -7.17 -19.86 9.09
N ASP A 250 -6.25 -20.11 10.04
CA ASP A 250 -6.60 -20.46 11.41
C ASP A 250 -7.31 -19.31 12.14
N ILE A 251 -6.93 -18.05 11.88
CA ILE A 251 -7.66 -16.88 12.41
C ILE A 251 -9.09 -16.83 11.85
N ILE A 252 -9.28 -17.11 10.55
CA ILE A 252 -10.63 -17.16 9.95
C ILE A 252 -11.47 -18.25 10.60
N LYS A 253 -10.92 -19.46 10.78
CA LYS A 253 -11.60 -20.58 11.45
C LYS A 253 -11.99 -20.27 12.90
N LYS A 254 -11.10 -19.64 13.67
CA LYS A 254 -11.37 -19.23 15.06
C LYS A 254 -12.55 -18.27 15.19
N ASN A 255 -12.92 -17.58 14.13
CA ASN A 255 -14.10 -16.72 14.09
C ASN A 255 -15.37 -17.45 13.63
N ASN A 256 -15.41 -18.79 13.75
CA ASN A 256 -16.54 -19.66 13.42
C ASN A 256 -16.94 -19.66 11.93
N PHE A 257 -15.99 -19.39 11.04
CA PHE A 257 -16.21 -19.51 9.59
C PHE A 257 -15.66 -20.83 9.06
N GLN A 258 -16.47 -21.55 8.30
CA GLN A 258 -16.01 -22.73 7.57
C GLN A 258 -15.21 -22.29 6.34
N ILE A 259 -14.10 -22.96 6.09
CA ILE A 259 -13.26 -22.69 4.92
C ILE A 259 -13.09 -23.95 4.07
N LYS A 260 -13.17 -23.79 2.77
CA LYS A 260 -12.82 -24.82 1.78
C LYS A 260 -11.49 -24.45 1.16
N ILE A 261 -10.50 -25.33 1.16
CA ILE A 261 -9.16 -25.08 0.64
C ILE A 261 -8.96 -25.91 -0.62
N LYS A 262 -8.56 -25.25 -1.71
CA LYS A 262 -8.12 -25.90 -2.94
C LYS A 262 -6.62 -25.69 -3.11
N LYS A 263 -5.87 -26.80 -3.08
CA LYS A 263 -4.45 -26.75 -3.41
C LYS A 263 -4.26 -26.47 -4.90
N THR A 264 -3.45 -25.46 -5.23
CA THR A 264 -3.17 -25.04 -6.60
C THR A 264 -1.68 -24.97 -6.86
N LYS A 265 -1.28 -25.19 -8.14
CA LYS A 265 0.09 -24.88 -8.56
C LYS A 265 0.25 -23.35 -8.62
N SER A 266 1.39 -22.84 -8.16
CA SER A 266 1.67 -21.41 -8.31
C SER A 266 1.93 -21.09 -9.78
N PRO A 267 1.21 -20.14 -10.40
CA PRO A 267 1.52 -19.69 -11.76
C PRO A 267 2.84 -18.89 -11.84
N VAL A 268 3.36 -18.52 -10.68
CA VAL A 268 4.58 -17.72 -10.53
C VAL A 268 5.57 -18.49 -9.68
N LEU A 269 6.84 -18.51 -10.08
CA LEU A 269 7.97 -19.04 -9.31
C LEU A 269 8.18 -18.33 -7.95
N ASN A 270 7.25 -17.50 -7.55
CA ASN A 270 7.22 -16.68 -6.33
C ASN A 270 6.73 -17.45 -5.11
N GLN A 271 7.18 -18.67 -4.95
CA GLN A 271 7.07 -19.38 -3.68
C GLN A 271 8.09 -18.76 -2.71
N LEU A 272 7.75 -17.59 -2.19
CA LEU A 272 8.70 -16.79 -1.44
C LEU A 272 8.39 -16.92 0.04
N PHE A 273 9.22 -17.69 0.70
CA PHE A 273 9.41 -17.54 2.14
C PHE A 273 10.28 -16.30 2.34
N TYR A 274 9.78 -15.29 3.03
CA TYR A 274 10.60 -14.23 3.62
C TYR A 274 9.86 -13.60 4.80
N GLY A 275 10.50 -13.61 5.95
CA GLY A 275 10.14 -12.74 7.06
C GLY A 275 10.85 -11.40 6.89
N VAL A 276 10.23 -10.34 7.35
CA VAL A 276 10.77 -8.98 7.28
C VAL A 276 10.83 -8.38 8.68
N SER A 277 11.94 -7.76 9.06
CA SER A 277 12.06 -6.92 10.25
C SER A 277 11.71 -5.47 9.90
N ASN A 278 10.98 -4.81 10.79
CA ASN A 278 10.69 -3.37 10.75
C ASN A 278 11.29 -2.61 11.95
N GLU A 279 12.29 -3.17 12.61
CA GLU A 279 12.94 -2.57 13.78
C GLU A 279 13.47 -1.17 13.50
N LYS A 280 14.01 -0.94 12.29
CA LYS A 280 14.49 0.39 11.88
C LYS A 280 13.38 1.44 11.96
N PHE A 281 12.17 1.11 11.49
CA PHE A 281 11.01 2.01 11.56
C PHE A 281 10.48 2.17 12.99
N CYS A 282 10.50 1.10 13.79
CA CYS A 282 10.03 1.13 15.17
C CYS A 282 10.80 2.13 16.06
N LYS A 283 12.03 2.49 15.71
CA LYS A 283 12.84 3.53 16.41
C LYS A 283 12.17 4.91 16.42
N PHE A 284 11.24 5.20 15.51
CA PHE A 284 10.44 6.44 15.55
C PHE A 284 9.36 6.45 16.66
N GLY A 285 9.23 5.40 17.45
CA GLY A 285 8.25 5.29 18.54
C GLY A 285 6.80 5.22 18.07
N ILE A 286 6.56 4.84 16.82
CA ILE A 286 5.21 4.68 16.26
C ILE A 286 4.73 3.26 16.58
N LYS A 287 3.83 3.15 17.57
CA LYS A 287 3.27 1.85 17.99
C LYS A 287 2.40 1.26 16.89
N MET A 288 2.79 0.11 16.36
CA MET A 288 2.01 -0.71 15.43
C MET A 288 1.05 -1.64 16.19
N SER A 289 0.02 -2.12 15.52
CA SER A 289 -0.84 -3.18 16.05
C SER A 289 -0.04 -4.46 16.29
N LYS A 290 -0.46 -5.28 17.25
CA LYS A 290 0.24 -6.54 17.57
C LYS A 290 -0.04 -7.65 16.55
N ASN A 291 -1.21 -7.58 15.89
CA ASN A 291 -1.69 -8.57 14.92
C ASN A 291 -2.70 -7.95 13.95
N ILE A 292 -3.16 -8.73 12.97
CA ILE A 292 -4.18 -8.36 11.99
C ILE A 292 -5.54 -9.04 12.23
N ASP A 293 -5.74 -9.67 13.38
CA ASP A 293 -6.93 -10.44 13.68
C ASP A 293 -8.20 -9.58 13.59
N ARG A 294 -8.10 -8.33 14.10
CA ARG A 294 -9.18 -7.36 14.01
C ARG A 294 -9.54 -7.00 12.57
N ASP A 295 -8.53 -6.84 11.70
CA ASP A 295 -8.76 -6.52 10.29
C ASP A 295 -9.48 -7.68 9.59
N ILE A 296 -9.08 -8.92 9.88
CA ILE A 296 -9.72 -10.13 9.35
C ILE A 296 -11.18 -10.20 9.82
N MET A 297 -11.41 -10.09 11.14
CA MET A 297 -12.76 -10.17 11.73
C MET A 297 -13.67 -9.07 11.20
N GLN A 298 -13.21 -7.83 11.14
CA GLN A 298 -13.99 -6.73 10.60
C GLN A 298 -14.34 -6.95 9.12
N THR A 299 -13.39 -7.48 8.33
CA THR A 299 -13.62 -7.79 6.90
C THR A 299 -14.67 -8.89 6.73
N LEU A 300 -14.59 -9.97 7.51
CA LEU A 300 -15.56 -11.05 7.49
C LEU A 300 -16.96 -10.55 7.88
N ASN A 301 -17.08 -9.78 8.97
CA ASN A 301 -18.36 -9.26 9.45
C ASN A 301 -19.01 -8.28 8.43
N LEU A 302 -18.19 -7.40 7.83
CA LEU A 302 -18.68 -6.51 6.78
C LEU A 302 -19.22 -7.31 5.60
N LEU A 303 -18.46 -8.28 5.10
CA LEU A 303 -18.88 -9.08 3.95
C LEU A 303 -20.12 -9.93 4.28
N LYS A 304 -20.17 -10.52 5.47
CA LYS A 304 -21.32 -11.31 5.93
C LYS A 304 -22.61 -10.50 5.95
N SER A 305 -22.55 -9.21 6.35
CA SER A 305 -23.75 -8.34 6.40
C SER A 305 -24.39 -8.06 5.04
N PHE A 306 -23.74 -8.39 3.93
CA PHE A 306 -24.28 -8.27 2.57
C PHE A 306 -24.78 -9.59 1.98
N TYR A 307 -24.48 -10.72 2.61
CA TYR A 307 -24.77 -12.07 2.09
C TYR A 307 -25.70 -12.89 3.00
N ASN A 308 -26.34 -12.26 3.98
CA ASN A 308 -27.37 -12.89 4.84
C ASN A 308 -28.76 -12.51 4.37
#